data_179633ccdb30374c704cb4d330366430
#
_entry.id   179633ccdb30374c704cb4d330366430
#
_cell.length_a   1.000
_cell.length_b   1.000
_cell.length_c   1.000
_cell.angle_alpha   90.00
_cell.angle_beta   90.00
_cell.angle_gamma   90.00
#
_symmetry.space_group_name_H-M   'P 1'
#
loop_
_entity.id
_entity.type
_entity.pdbx_description
1 polymer ?
#
loop_
_entity_poly.entity_id
_entity_poly.type
_entity_poly.pdbx_seq_one_letter_code
_entity_poly.pdbx_strand_id
1 'polypeptide(L)'
;MGLYVIVRLILPSGMNWPLKLILSLFALACAEKLLLTKLVYGTMGAFMPEPVQLASGYLHSAVTILFLLLVVRDALLLLTWPFRRSTGRQRKIFYGHKEKKPASGFWAFTLVLLALALSGYGMREALRVPPVREVRMQVPGLPDALNGFRIAQLSDLHIGPTFGKAWLTDVV
;
A
#
# COMPACT_ATOMS: atom_id res chain seq x y z
N MET A 1 -8.89 -4.84 -7.48
CA MET A 1 -7.99 -3.69 -7.36
C MET A 1 -7.28 -3.37 -8.68
N GLY A 2 -6.46 -4.27 -9.23
CA GLY A 2 -5.68 -4.04 -10.44
C GLY A 2 -6.49 -3.57 -11.65
N LEU A 3 -7.61 -4.20 -11.93
CA LEU A 3 -8.49 -3.79 -13.05
C LEU A 3 -8.97 -2.34 -12.92
N TYR A 4 -9.30 -1.89 -11.71
CA TYR A 4 -9.73 -0.52 -11.47
C TYR A 4 -8.60 0.48 -11.75
N VAL A 5 -7.38 0.19 -11.28
CA VAL A 5 -6.19 1.00 -11.57
C VAL A 5 -5.92 1.08 -13.07
N ILE A 6 -6.05 -0.03 -13.79
CA ILE A 6 -5.88 -0.08 -15.25
C ILE A 6 -6.89 0.85 -15.95
N VAL A 7 -8.17 0.69 -15.65
CA VAL A 7 -9.26 1.45 -16.32
C VAL A 7 -9.19 2.93 -15.97
N ARG A 8 -8.80 3.30 -14.75
CA ARG A 8 -8.84 4.70 -14.30
C ARG A 8 -7.54 5.47 -14.52
N LEU A 9 -6.41 4.77 -14.60
CA LEU A 9 -5.09 5.40 -14.68
C LEU A 9 -4.36 5.07 -15.99
N ILE A 10 -4.26 3.78 -16.34
CA ILE A 10 -3.42 3.32 -17.45
C ILE A 10 -4.11 3.55 -18.81
N LEU A 11 -5.35 3.09 -18.98
CA LEU A 11 -6.05 3.20 -20.25
C LEU A 11 -6.28 4.65 -20.70
N PRO A 12 -6.67 5.61 -19.81
CA PRO A 12 -6.87 7.00 -20.20
C PRO A 12 -5.57 7.78 -20.44
N SER A 13 -4.40 7.22 -20.13
CA SER A 13 -3.11 7.89 -20.32
C SER A 13 -2.80 8.07 -21.82
N GLY A 14 -1.98 9.07 -22.13
CA GLY A 14 -1.49 9.32 -23.49
C GLY A 14 -0.38 8.37 -23.95
N MET A 15 -0.06 7.30 -23.18
CA MET A 15 1.01 6.36 -23.50
C MET A 15 0.68 5.50 -24.73
N ASN A 16 1.71 4.98 -25.39
CA ASN A 16 1.56 4.03 -26.48
C ASN A 16 1.01 2.68 -25.95
N TRP A 17 0.40 1.90 -26.86
CA TRP A 17 -0.27 0.67 -26.52
C TRP A 17 0.64 -0.42 -25.91
N PRO A 18 1.87 -0.67 -26.38
CA PRO A 18 2.72 -1.68 -25.75
C PRO A 18 3.03 -1.36 -24.29
N LEU A 19 3.29 -0.08 -23.99
CA LEU A 19 3.55 0.36 -22.62
C LEU A 19 2.32 0.22 -21.72
N LYS A 20 1.13 0.52 -22.25
CA LYS A 20 -0.13 0.28 -21.52
C LYS A 20 -0.31 -1.19 -21.19
N LEU A 21 -0.01 -2.10 -22.13
CA LEU A 21 -0.11 -3.54 -21.92
C LEU A 21 0.85 -3.99 -20.80
N ILE A 22 2.13 -3.60 -20.89
CA ILE A 22 3.15 -3.95 -19.90
C ILE A 22 2.73 -3.47 -18.50
N LEU A 23 2.34 -2.20 -18.36
CA LEU A 23 1.92 -1.62 -17.09
C LEU A 23 0.63 -2.26 -16.55
N SER A 24 -0.29 -2.67 -17.43
CA SER A 24 -1.50 -3.37 -17.02
C SER A 24 -1.21 -4.77 -16.48
N LEU A 25 -0.36 -5.53 -17.16
CA LEU A 25 0.08 -6.85 -16.68
C LEU A 25 0.85 -6.73 -15.36
N PHE A 26 1.73 -5.74 -15.24
CA PHE A 26 2.45 -5.47 -14.01
C PHE A 26 1.50 -5.10 -12.85
N ALA A 27 0.54 -4.20 -13.08
CA ALA A 27 -0.45 -3.82 -12.06
C ALA A 27 -1.33 -5.01 -11.64
N LEU A 28 -1.71 -5.90 -12.56
CA LEU A 28 -2.42 -7.13 -12.23
C LEU A 28 -1.55 -8.08 -11.41
N ALA A 29 -0.31 -8.31 -11.82
CA ALA A 29 0.62 -9.17 -11.09
C ALA A 29 0.83 -8.68 -9.65
N CYS A 30 1.01 -7.37 -9.46
CA CYS A 30 1.13 -6.77 -8.12
C CYS A 30 -0.17 -6.89 -7.31
N ALA A 31 -1.33 -6.70 -7.93
CA ALA A 31 -2.62 -6.80 -7.26
C ALA A 31 -2.94 -8.24 -6.83
N GLU A 32 -2.57 -9.23 -7.63
CA GLU A 32 -2.83 -10.66 -7.41
C GLU A 32 -1.66 -11.38 -6.72
N LYS A 33 -0.87 -10.66 -5.92
CA LYS A 33 0.29 -11.20 -5.19
C LYS A 33 0.01 -12.54 -4.51
N LEU A 34 -1.11 -12.65 -3.79
CA LEU A 34 -1.45 -13.86 -3.04
C LEU A 34 -1.66 -15.08 -3.95
N LEU A 35 -2.30 -14.88 -5.11
CA LEU A 35 -2.51 -15.92 -6.09
C LEU A 35 -1.17 -16.36 -6.70
N LEU A 36 -0.33 -15.41 -7.10
CA LEU A 36 0.99 -15.68 -7.67
C LEU A 36 1.91 -16.38 -6.66
N THR A 37 1.89 -15.92 -5.40
CA THR A 37 2.67 -16.57 -4.33
C THR A 37 2.24 -18.03 -4.14
N LYS A 38 0.94 -18.32 -4.12
CA LYS A 38 0.43 -19.69 -4.03
C LYS A 38 0.81 -20.54 -5.24
N LEU A 39 0.76 -19.97 -6.42
CA LEU A 39 1.06 -20.69 -7.66
C LEU A 39 2.54 -21.07 -7.78
N VAL A 40 3.44 -20.17 -7.39
CA VAL A 40 4.90 -20.33 -7.55
C VAL A 40 5.53 -21.04 -6.35
N TYR A 41 5.12 -20.70 -5.14
CA TYR A 41 5.76 -21.15 -3.88
C TYR A 41 4.88 -22.06 -3.02
N GLY A 42 3.69 -22.45 -3.52
CA GLY A 42 2.74 -23.27 -2.78
C GLY A 42 1.93 -22.50 -1.73
N THR A 43 1.17 -23.25 -0.91
CA THR A 43 0.13 -22.69 -0.05
C THR A 43 0.59 -21.70 1.01
N MET A 44 1.84 -21.77 1.46
CA MET A 44 2.34 -20.90 2.55
C MET A 44 3.43 -19.91 2.14
N GLY A 45 3.94 -19.96 0.90
CA GLY A 45 5.06 -19.11 0.49
C GLY A 45 6.33 -19.26 1.35
N ALA A 46 6.43 -20.37 2.09
CA ALA A 46 7.48 -20.62 3.08
C ALA A 46 8.90 -20.62 2.50
N PHE A 47 9.02 -20.89 1.20
CA PHE A 47 10.30 -20.94 0.49
C PHE A 47 10.59 -19.68 -0.33
N MET A 48 9.76 -18.65 -0.20
CA MET A 48 9.97 -17.40 -0.91
C MET A 48 11.17 -16.65 -0.32
N PRO A 49 12.19 -16.31 -1.12
CA PRO A 49 13.32 -15.52 -0.61
C PRO A 49 12.85 -14.18 -0.02
N GLU A 50 13.42 -13.79 1.13
CA GLU A 50 13.07 -12.56 1.83
C GLU A 50 13.03 -11.33 0.93
N PRO A 51 14.03 -11.03 0.06
CA PRO A 51 13.98 -9.84 -0.81
C PRO A 51 12.78 -9.85 -1.77
N VAL A 52 12.40 -11.05 -2.27
CA VAL A 52 11.25 -11.20 -3.18
C VAL A 52 9.96 -10.95 -2.42
N GLN A 53 9.85 -11.43 -1.19
CA GLN A 53 8.69 -11.21 -0.34
C GLN A 53 8.52 -9.74 0.01
N LEU A 54 9.60 -9.06 0.41
CA LEU A 54 9.60 -7.63 0.72
C LEU A 54 9.23 -6.80 -0.51
N ALA A 55 9.88 -7.04 -1.65
CA ALA A 55 9.59 -6.32 -2.88
C ALA A 55 8.14 -6.52 -3.35
N SER A 56 7.67 -7.78 -3.36
CA SER A 56 6.28 -8.08 -3.75
C SER A 56 5.26 -7.50 -2.78
N GLY A 57 5.57 -7.49 -1.47
CA GLY A 57 4.76 -6.85 -0.44
C GLY A 57 4.67 -5.34 -0.63
N TYR A 58 5.79 -4.68 -0.87
CA TYR A 58 5.87 -3.26 -1.17
C TYR A 58 5.03 -2.89 -2.40
N LEU A 59 5.20 -3.60 -3.50
CA LEU A 59 4.46 -3.34 -4.74
C LEU A 59 2.96 -3.60 -4.60
N HIS A 60 2.58 -4.67 -3.89
CA HIS A 60 1.17 -4.96 -3.61
C HIS A 60 0.52 -3.86 -2.77
N SER A 61 1.19 -3.39 -1.71
CA SER A 61 0.68 -2.31 -0.87
C SER A 61 0.61 -0.99 -1.64
N ALA A 62 1.57 -0.70 -2.52
CA ALA A 62 1.54 0.49 -3.38
C ALA A 62 0.33 0.47 -4.35
N VAL A 63 0.04 -0.66 -4.99
CA VAL A 63 -1.15 -0.82 -5.84
C VAL A 63 -2.44 -0.70 -5.03
N THR A 64 -2.47 -1.22 -3.81
CA THR A 64 -3.63 -1.11 -2.91
C THR A 64 -3.89 0.34 -2.50
N ILE A 65 -2.85 1.07 -2.09
CA ILE A 65 -2.94 2.49 -1.74
C ILE A 65 -3.37 3.30 -2.96
N LEU A 66 -2.78 3.04 -4.12
CA LEU A 66 -3.15 3.70 -5.37
C LEU A 66 -4.63 3.48 -5.72
N PHE A 67 -5.12 2.24 -5.55
CA PHE A 67 -6.54 1.92 -5.72
C PHE A 67 -7.42 2.75 -4.78
N LEU A 68 -7.08 2.82 -3.49
CA LEU A 68 -7.83 3.61 -2.51
C LEU A 68 -7.83 5.10 -2.85
N LEU A 69 -6.68 5.65 -3.23
CA LEU A 69 -6.56 7.06 -3.66
C LEU A 69 -7.43 7.35 -4.88
N LEU A 70 -7.49 6.44 -5.85
CA LEU A 70 -8.36 6.58 -7.02
C LEU A 70 -9.84 6.49 -6.66
N VAL A 71 -10.22 5.60 -5.75
CA VAL A 71 -11.61 5.49 -5.25
C VAL A 71 -12.03 6.79 -4.53
N VAL A 72 -11.18 7.29 -3.63
CA VAL A 72 -11.43 8.57 -2.94
C VAL A 72 -11.58 9.72 -3.93
N ARG A 73 -10.66 9.82 -4.88
CA ARG A 73 -10.75 10.80 -5.97
C ARG A 73 -12.07 10.73 -6.73
N ASP A 74 -12.47 9.54 -7.12
CA ASP A 74 -13.69 9.36 -7.91
C ASP A 74 -14.95 9.63 -7.08
N ALA A 75 -14.95 9.28 -5.80
CA ALA A 75 -16.01 9.67 -4.86
C ALA A 75 -16.12 11.20 -4.73
N LEU A 76 -15.01 11.90 -4.59
CA LEU A 76 -14.98 13.37 -4.54
C LEU A 76 -15.48 13.99 -5.85
N LEU A 77 -15.13 13.41 -7.00
CA LEU A 77 -15.65 13.88 -8.29
C LEU A 77 -17.16 13.67 -8.43
N LEU A 78 -17.68 12.55 -7.91
CA LEU A 78 -19.12 12.27 -7.89
C LEU A 78 -19.86 13.24 -6.96
N LEU A 79 -19.35 13.50 -5.76
CA LEU A 79 -19.92 14.44 -4.80
C LEU A 79 -19.94 15.88 -5.33
N THR A 80 -18.90 16.27 -6.06
CA THR A 80 -18.78 17.64 -6.63
C THR A 80 -19.50 17.76 -7.99
N TRP A 81 -19.96 16.66 -8.59
CA TRP A 81 -20.60 16.67 -9.91
C TRP A 81 -21.82 17.59 -10.04
N PRO A 82 -22.80 17.62 -9.09
CA PRO A 82 -23.94 18.51 -9.20
C PRO A 82 -23.52 19.98 -9.22
N PHE A 83 -22.52 20.37 -8.41
CA PHE A 83 -22.01 21.75 -8.36
C PHE A 83 -21.25 22.15 -9.64
N ARG A 84 -20.58 21.21 -10.28
CA ARG A 84 -19.86 21.41 -11.56
C ARG A 84 -20.80 21.56 -12.76
N ARG A 85 -21.99 20.95 -12.72
CA ARG A 85 -22.99 21.08 -13.79
C ARG A 85 -23.53 22.50 -13.92
N SER A 86 -23.74 23.19 -12.82
CA SER A 86 -24.27 24.55 -12.83
C SER A 86 -23.30 25.56 -13.45
N THR A 87 -22.00 25.42 -13.18
CA THR A 87 -20.94 26.29 -13.70
C THR A 87 -20.57 25.97 -15.17
N GLY A 88 -20.72 24.73 -15.61
CA GLY A 88 -20.36 24.28 -16.95
C GLY A 88 -21.36 24.65 -18.05
N ARG A 89 -22.62 24.89 -17.68
CA ARG A 89 -23.68 25.21 -18.66
C ARG A 89 -23.49 26.59 -19.28
N GLN A 90 -23.04 27.58 -18.52
CA GLN A 90 -22.75 28.93 -19.03
C GLN A 90 -21.48 28.97 -19.90
N ARG A 91 -20.47 28.12 -19.61
CA ARG A 91 -19.21 28.11 -20.36
C ARG A 91 -19.32 27.49 -21.75
N LYS A 92 -20.26 26.55 -21.97
CA LYS A 92 -20.48 25.93 -23.28
C LYS A 92 -21.14 26.88 -24.31
N ILE A 93 -21.88 27.88 -23.84
CA ILE A 93 -22.55 28.85 -24.70
C ILE A 93 -21.56 29.89 -25.25
N PHE A 94 -20.50 30.17 -24.50
CA PHE A 94 -19.53 31.24 -24.83
C PHE A 94 -18.24 30.77 -25.53
N TYR A 95 -17.83 29.52 -25.33
CA TYR A 95 -16.58 29.00 -25.88
C TYR A 95 -16.84 27.67 -26.61
N GLY A 96 -16.79 27.72 -27.95
CA GLY A 96 -16.91 26.55 -28.80
C GLY A 96 -16.02 25.38 -28.36
N HIS A 97 -16.33 24.17 -28.85
CA HIS A 97 -15.69 22.90 -28.52
C HIS A 97 -14.18 23.01 -28.36
N LYS A 98 -13.68 23.14 -27.14
CA LYS A 98 -12.27 22.90 -26.85
C LYS A 98 -12.10 21.39 -26.73
N GLU A 99 -11.24 20.84 -27.57
CA GLU A 99 -10.76 19.47 -27.45
C GLU A 99 -10.43 19.15 -25.99
N LYS A 100 -10.88 17.99 -25.51
CA LYS A 100 -10.53 17.50 -24.16
C LYS A 100 -9.02 17.31 -24.15
N LYS A 101 -8.27 18.25 -23.57
CA LYS A 101 -6.88 17.99 -23.20
C LYS A 101 -6.85 16.72 -22.36
N PRO A 102 -6.02 15.72 -22.69
CA PRO A 102 -5.87 14.55 -21.83
C PRO A 102 -5.55 15.06 -20.42
N ALA A 103 -6.22 14.50 -19.44
CA ALA A 103 -5.96 14.84 -18.03
C ALA A 103 -4.45 14.81 -17.82
N SER A 104 -3.86 15.92 -17.38
CA SER A 104 -2.41 16.08 -17.39
C SER A 104 -1.77 14.90 -16.69
N GLY A 105 -0.76 14.28 -17.31
CA GLY A 105 -0.04 13.13 -16.73
C GLY A 105 0.55 13.40 -15.34
N PHE A 106 0.66 14.67 -14.99
CA PHE A 106 1.05 15.16 -13.66
C PHE A 106 0.20 14.57 -12.52
N TRP A 107 -1.12 14.53 -12.66
CA TRP A 107 -2.03 13.95 -11.67
C TRP A 107 -1.75 12.46 -11.40
N ALA A 108 -1.64 11.67 -12.50
CA ALA A 108 -1.35 10.24 -12.43
C ALA A 108 0.01 10.00 -11.76
N PHE A 109 1.01 10.78 -12.16
CA PHE A 109 2.35 10.74 -11.59
C PHE A 109 2.34 11.06 -10.09
N THR A 110 1.64 12.11 -9.67
CA THR A 110 1.53 12.49 -8.26
C THR A 110 0.89 11.38 -7.41
N LEU A 111 -0.20 10.76 -7.90
CA LEU A 111 -0.85 9.67 -7.17
C LEU A 111 0.02 8.43 -7.06
N VAL A 112 0.77 8.10 -8.12
CA VAL A 112 1.72 6.98 -8.10
C VAL A 112 2.85 7.26 -7.11
N LEU A 113 3.47 8.44 -7.15
CA LEU A 113 4.52 8.81 -6.20
C LEU A 113 4.03 8.78 -4.76
N LEU A 114 2.83 9.30 -4.50
CA LEU A 114 2.23 9.29 -3.17
C LEU A 114 1.99 7.86 -2.69
N ALA A 115 1.47 6.98 -3.56
CA ALA A 115 1.23 5.59 -3.22
C ALA A 115 2.54 4.85 -2.91
N LEU A 116 3.60 5.08 -3.70
CA LEU A 116 4.93 4.52 -3.46
C LEU A 116 5.54 5.04 -2.14
N ALA A 117 5.45 6.34 -1.87
CA ALA A 117 5.97 6.93 -0.66
C ALA A 117 5.26 6.41 0.60
N LEU A 118 3.92 6.34 0.57
CA LEU A 118 3.13 5.81 1.68
C LEU A 118 3.39 4.31 1.90
N SER A 119 3.53 3.54 0.82
CA SER A 119 3.90 2.12 0.91
C SER A 119 5.29 1.94 1.53
N GLY A 120 6.28 2.75 1.12
CA GLY A 120 7.63 2.72 1.68
C GLY A 120 7.65 3.10 3.17
N TYR A 121 6.92 4.13 3.54
CA TYR A 121 6.76 4.51 4.93
C TYR A 121 6.12 3.39 5.77
N GLY A 122 5.01 2.83 5.29
CA GLY A 122 4.32 1.73 5.98
C GLY A 122 5.20 0.49 6.13
N MET A 123 5.97 0.14 5.09
CA MET A 123 6.91 -0.98 5.17
C MET A 123 8.04 -0.73 6.17
N ARG A 124 8.60 0.48 6.19
CA ARG A 124 9.62 0.86 7.17
C ARG A 124 9.10 0.72 8.60
N GLU A 125 7.89 1.21 8.87
CA GLU A 125 7.30 1.11 10.20
C GLU A 125 6.95 -0.34 10.57
N ALA A 126 6.49 -1.15 9.61
CA ALA A 126 6.17 -2.56 9.84
C ALA A 126 7.41 -3.42 10.15
N LEU A 127 8.58 -3.09 9.58
CA LEU A 127 9.84 -3.80 9.81
C LEU A 127 10.63 -3.26 11.00
N ARG A 128 10.17 -2.17 11.60
CA ARG A 128 10.86 -1.56 12.74
C ARG A 128 10.83 -2.48 13.94
N VAL A 129 11.97 -2.60 14.62
CA VAL A 129 12.03 -3.25 15.93
C VAL A 129 11.19 -2.44 16.92
N PRO A 130 10.19 -3.04 17.59
CA PRO A 130 9.35 -2.32 18.54
C PRO A 130 10.17 -1.88 19.76
N PRO A 131 9.90 -0.68 20.29
CA PRO A 131 10.58 -0.22 21.51
C PRO A 131 10.13 -1.06 22.72
N VAL A 132 11.07 -1.32 23.64
CA VAL A 132 10.77 -1.97 24.92
C VAL A 132 9.84 -1.08 25.75
N ARG A 133 8.73 -1.65 26.20
CA ARG A 133 7.79 -0.97 27.09
C ARG A 133 7.94 -1.52 28.50
N GLU A 134 8.48 -0.73 29.41
CA GLU A 134 8.58 -1.10 30.83
C GLU A 134 7.25 -0.82 31.53
N VAL A 135 6.72 -1.84 32.21
CA VAL A 135 5.56 -1.75 33.08
C VAL A 135 5.96 -2.17 34.48
N ARG A 136 5.81 -1.27 35.45
CA ARG A 136 6.09 -1.58 36.87
C ARG A 136 4.78 -2.02 37.51
N MET A 137 4.80 -3.23 38.07
CA MET A 137 3.66 -3.79 38.83
C MET A 137 4.07 -3.94 40.29
N GLN A 138 3.17 -3.53 41.19
CA GLN A 138 3.26 -3.82 42.61
C GLN A 138 2.40 -5.03 42.92
N VAL A 139 3.03 -6.08 43.47
CA VAL A 139 2.33 -7.32 43.82
C VAL A 139 2.32 -7.40 45.36
N PRO A 140 1.16 -7.19 46.02
CA PRO A 140 1.05 -7.32 47.46
C PRO A 140 1.44 -8.74 47.93
N GLY A 141 2.26 -8.85 48.95
CA GLY A 141 2.72 -10.14 49.50
C GLY A 141 3.85 -10.81 48.71
N LEU A 142 4.47 -10.11 47.77
CA LEU A 142 5.67 -10.61 47.08
C LEU A 142 6.82 -10.71 48.08
N PRO A 143 7.54 -11.87 48.18
CA PRO A 143 8.74 -12.00 49.02
C PRO A 143 9.81 -11.00 48.60
N ASP A 144 10.53 -10.44 49.60
CA ASP A 144 11.60 -9.44 49.37
C ASP A 144 12.68 -9.93 48.39
N ALA A 145 12.96 -11.23 48.41
CA ALA A 145 13.90 -11.87 47.48
C ALA A 145 13.53 -11.73 46.00
N LEU A 146 12.25 -11.46 45.67
CA LEU A 146 11.73 -11.26 44.32
C LEU A 146 11.55 -9.77 43.98
N ASN A 147 11.91 -8.86 44.88
CA ASN A 147 11.84 -7.43 44.62
C ASN A 147 12.81 -7.06 43.47
N GLY A 148 12.27 -6.39 42.43
CA GLY A 148 13.03 -6.05 41.24
C GLY A 148 13.14 -7.16 40.20
N PHE A 149 12.41 -8.28 40.37
CA PHE A 149 12.32 -9.34 39.35
C PHE A 149 11.75 -8.80 38.05
N ARG A 150 12.36 -9.16 36.91
CA ARG A 150 11.96 -8.70 35.59
C ARG A 150 11.43 -9.85 34.77
N ILE A 151 10.28 -9.62 34.13
CA ILE A 151 9.66 -10.56 33.20
C ILE A 151 9.70 -9.90 31.82
N ALA A 152 10.30 -10.56 30.84
CA ALA A 152 10.20 -10.16 29.45
C ALA A 152 9.02 -10.91 28.82
N GLN A 153 8.05 -10.16 28.26
CA GLN A 153 6.94 -10.74 27.52
C GLN A 153 7.13 -10.41 26.04
N LEU A 154 7.22 -11.43 25.22
CA LEU A 154 7.26 -11.33 23.76
C LEU A 154 5.97 -11.93 23.20
N SER A 155 5.22 -11.17 22.43
CA SER A 155 3.99 -11.62 21.79
C SER A 155 3.95 -11.19 20.33
N ASP A 156 3.15 -11.89 19.51
CA ASP A 156 2.89 -11.56 18.11
C ASP A 156 4.14 -11.40 17.21
N LEU A 157 5.15 -12.23 17.45
CA LEU A 157 6.43 -12.13 16.73
C LEU A 157 6.32 -12.39 15.23
N HIS A 158 5.25 -13.06 14.77
CA HIS A 158 4.98 -13.37 13.35
C HIS A 158 6.21 -13.88 12.58
N ILE A 159 7.01 -14.73 13.23
CA ILE A 159 8.25 -15.27 12.65
C ILE A 159 7.95 -15.97 11.34
N GLY A 160 8.67 -15.57 10.30
CA GLY A 160 8.48 -16.09 8.95
C GLY A 160 9.54 -15.53 8.00
N PRO A 161 9.33 -15.64 6.69
CA PRO A 161 10.29 -15.15 5.71
C PRO A 161 10.57 -13.64 5.79
N THR A 162 9.62 -12.84 6.30
CA THR A 162 9.77 -11.39 6.45
C THR A 162 10.44 -11.01 7.79
N PHE A 163 10.06 -11.71 8.86
CA PHE A 163 10.61 -11.51 10.21
C PHE A 163 11.47 -12.72 10.57
N GLY A 164 12.64 -12.77 9.96
CA GLY A 164 13.57 -13.88 10.12
C GLY A 164 14.44 -13.78 11.38
N LYS A 165 15.47 -14.66 11.44
CA LYS A 165 16.40 -14.75 12.57
C LYS A 165 17.08 -13.43 12.88
N ALA A 166 17.50 -12.66 11.88
CA ALA A 166 18.18 -11.38 12.07
C ALA A 166 17.28 -10.38 12.81
N TRP A 167 16.05 -10.21 12.36
CA TRP A 167 15.08 -9.32 13.02
C TRP A 167 14.79 -9.78 14.46
N LEU A 168 14.61 -11.08 14.68
CA LEU A 168 14.38 -11.61 16.03
C LEU A 168 15.56 -11.36 16.96
N THR A 169 16.79 -11.44 16.45
CA THR A 169 18.00 -11.13 17.24
C THR A 169 18.04 -9.68 17.68
N ASP A 170 17.48 -8.76 16.86
CA ASP A 170 17.42 -7.34 17.21
C ASP A 170 16.28 -7.02 18.22
N VAL A 171 15.28 -7.91 18.32
CA VAL A 171 14.16 -7.79 19.27
C VAL A 171 14.51 -8.32 20.66
N VAL A 172 15.36 -9.33 20.74
CA VAL A 172 15.77 -10.02 21.98
C VAL A 172 17.08 -9.47 22.52
#